data_a7a75dace1dd04ff44a5ed0ecf1fcf82
#
_entry.id   a7a75dace1dd04ff44a5ed0ecf1fcf82
#
_cell.length_a   1.000
_cell.length_b   1.000
_cell.length_c   1.000
_cell.angle_alpha   90.00
_cell.angle_beta   90.00
_cell.angle_gamma   90.00
#
_symmetry.space_group_name_H-M   'P 1'
#
loop_
_entity.id
_entity.type
_entity.pdbx_description
1 polymer ?
#
loop_
_entity_poly.entity_id
_entity_poly.type
_entity_poly.pdbx_seq_one_letter_code
_entity_poly.pdbx_strand_id
1 'polypeptide(L)'
;MIRNFHFDFAQVNWLFKGREINIKMENIIFSSIDKINDQVSVKVGGNFISESEYYYDFSGNLLFELHKMNGEIKWCYNGELFKRTVLNIENIGFYTNKRIILIMYKANENEAFFVDLKNEFLHEVNKPKGFQLAYFEETKNNILIVCNGDAENTDKFGRDQKNFILDISTGEVQENGIAY
;
A
#
# COMPACT_ATOMS: atom_id res chain seq x y z
N MET A 1 8.81 -15.25 13.71
CA MET A 1 8.04 -14.10 14.25
C MET A 1 9.01 -12.99 14.57
N ILE A 2 8.73 -11.76 14.16
CA ILE A 2 9.48 -10.55 14.54
C ILE A 2 9.30 -10.26 16.03
N ARG A 3 10.36 -9.77 16.68
CA ARG A 3 10.40 -9.28 18.07
C ARG A 3 11.17 -7.96 18.13
N ASN A 4 11.00 -7.20 19.21
CA ASN A 4 11.75 -5.97 19.50
C ASN A 4 11.74 -4.97 18.33
N PHE A 5 10.58 -4.85 17.65
CA PHE A 5 10.43 -3.88 16.58
C PHE A 5 10.43 -2.47 17.15
N HIS A 6 11.30 -1.64 16.62
CA HIS A 6 11.42 -0.23 16.99
C HIS A 6 11.88 0.57 15.78
N PHE A 7 11.44 1.81 15.67
CA PHE A 7 11.98 2.76 14.70
C PHE A 7 12.13 4.15 15.32
N ASP A 8 13.05 4.91 14.79
CA ASP A 8 13.25 6.33 15.03
C ASP A 8 13.45 7.06 13.70
N PHE A 9 13.91 8.29 13.74
CA PHE A 9 14.09 9.13 12.56
C PHE A 9 15.23 8.66 11.62
N ALA A 10 16.12 7.78 12.10
CA ALA A 10 17.37 7.39 11.42
C ALA A 10 17.47 5.90 11.14
N GLN A 11 16.62 5.06 11.75
CA GLN A 11 16.71 3.61 11.61
C GLN A 11 15.43 2.88 11.98
N VAL A 12 15.30 1.68 11.43
CA VAL A 12 14.30 0.68 11.84
C VAL A 12 15.01 -0.59 12.26
N ASN A 13 14.65 -1.13 13.42
CA ASN A 13 15.32 -2.31 14.00
C ASN A 13 14.28 -3.37 14.35
N TRP A 14 14.66 -4.64 14.17
CA TRP A 14 13.89 -5.77 14.68
C TRP A 14 14.76 -7.02 14.85
N LEU A 15 14.27 -7.97 15.64
CA LEU A 15 14.87 -9.28 15.81
C LEU A 15 14.10 -10.32 15.01
N PHE A 16 14.76 -11.05 14.11
CA PHE A 16 14.16 -12.14 13.33
C PHE A 16 15.07 -13.37 13.33
N LYS A 17 14.52 -14.53 13.75
CA LYS A 17 15.27 -15.81 13.83
C LYS A 17 16.62 -15.70 14.57
N GLY A 18 16.65 -14.90 15.65
CA GLY A 18 17.85 -14.69 16.46
C GLY A 18 18.88 -13.72 15.87
N ARG A 19 18.60 -13.09 14.74
CA ARG A 19 19.44 -12.04 14.13
C ARG A 19 18.82 -10.69 14.34
N GLU A 20 19.61 -9.71 14.71
CA GLU A 20 19.23 -8.32 14.72
C GLU A 20 19.33 -7.75 13.31
N ILE A 21 18.23 -7.16 12.84
CA ILE A 21 18.15 -6.47 11.55
C ILE A 21 18.09 -4.98 11.85
N ASN A 22 18.92 -4.21 11.16
CA ASN A 22 18.98 -2.75 11.28
C ASN A 22 19.00 -2.13 9.88
N ILE A 23 17.96 -1.38 9.55
CA ILE A 23 17.85 -0.61 8.32
C ILE A 23 18.07 0.86 8.66
N LYS A 24 19.16 1.44 8.17
CA LYS A 24 19.50 2.85 8.35
C LYS A 24 18.94 3.66 7.18
N MET A 25 18.17 4.68 7.49
CA MET A 25 17.58 5.65 6.55
C MET A 25 17.41 6.98 7.27
N GLU A 26 17.55 8.08 6.55
CA GLU A 26 17.24 9.41 7.08
C GLU A 26 15.77 9.75 6.88
N ASN A 27 15.22 10.57 7.77
CA ASN A 27 13.86 11.09 7.68
C ASN A 27 12.75 10.02 7.68
N ILE A 28 12.92 8.97 8.47
CA ILE A 28 11.85 7.98 8.67
C ILE A 28 10.71 8.66 9.43
N ILE A 29 9.54 8.71 8.83
CA ILE A 29 8.32 9.29 9.43
C ILE A 29 7.37 8.24 9.99
N PHE A 30 7.45 7.00 9.46
CA PHE A 30 6.61 5.89 9.90
C PHE A 30 7.22 4.55 9.51
N SER A 31 7.01 3.54 10.35
CA SER A 31 7.32 2.15 10.02
C SER A 31 6.35 1.20 10.71
N SER A 32 6.02 0.09 10.07
CA SER A 32 5.11 -0.91 10.62
C SER A 32 5.45 -2.32 10.15
N ILE A 33 4.98 -3.32 10.92
CA ILE A 33 5.06 -4.74 10.57
C ILE A 33 3.76 -5.13 9.87
N ASP A 34 3.86 -5.62 8.65
CA ASP A 34 2.79 -6.30 7.95
C ASP A 34 2.98 -7.82 8.09
N LYS A 35 2.18 -8.43 8.96
CA LYS A 35 2.21 -9.88 9.22
C LYS A 35 1.48 -10.69 8.16
N ILE A 36 0.65 -10.05 7.34
CA ILE A 36 -0.11 -10.73 6.29
C ILE A 36 0.82 -11.03 5.12
N ASN A 37 1.70 -10.09 4.78
CA ASN A 37 2.66 -10.21 3.68
C ASN A 37 4.08 -10.55 4.12
N ASP A 38 4.32 -10.82 5.42
CA ASP A 38 5.63 -11.09 6.01
C ASP A 38 6.68 -10.01 5.70
N GLN A 39 6.29 -8.73 5.86
CA GLN A 39 7.14 -7.60 5.49
C GLN A 39 7.13 -6.47 6.54
N VAL A 40 8.13 -5.61 6.46
CA VAL A 40 8.25 -4.36 7.22
C VAL A 40 8.16 -3.21 6.23
N SER A 41 7.21 -2.30 6.43
CA SER A 41 7.10 -1.07 5.65
C SER A 41 7.83 0.09 6.34
N VAL A 42 8.48 0.94 5.56
CA VAL A 42 9.16 2.15 6.02
C VAL A 42 8.77 3.30 5.11
N LYS A 43 8.24 4.38 5.69
CA LYS A 43 7.92 5.62 4.99
C LYS A 43 8.94 6.71 5.36
N VAL A 44 9.48 7.34 4.34
CA VAL A 44 10.50 8.38 4.46
C VAL A 44 9.98 9.68 3.85
N GLY A 45 10.27 10.81 4.47
CA GLY A 45 9.88 12.11 3.94
C GLY A 45 10.07 13.25 4.91
N GLY A 46 9.63 14.45 4.51
CA GLY A 46 9.69 15.67 5.31
C GLY A 46 8.32 16.10 5.82
N ASN A 47 8.27 16.76 6.99
CA ASN A 47 7.04 17.33 7.56
C ASN A 47 5.88 16.32 7.66
N PHE A 48 6.18 15.06 7.96
CA PHE A 48 5.22 13.93 8.02
C PHE A 48 4.53 13.60 6.67
N ILE A 49 5.06 14.11 5.55
CA ILE A 49 4.59 13.77 4.20
C ILE A 49 5.50 12.68 3.65
N SER A 50 4.92 11.53 3.27
CA SER A 50 5.67 10.42 2.68
C SER A 50 6.09 10.78 1.24
N GLU A 51 7.41 10.84 1.03
CA GLU A 51 8.04 11.06 -0.27
C GLU A 51 8.51 9.74 -0.91
N SER A 52 8.87 8.77 -0.06
CA SER A 52 9.28 7.43 -0.48
C SER A 52 8.77 6.37 0.46
N GLU A 53 8.52 5.18 -0.08
CA GLU A 53 8.05 4.01 0.68
C GLU A 53 8.90 2.78 0.31
N TYR A 54 9.32 2.03 1.34
CA TYR A 54 10.16 0.85 1.20
C TYR A 54 9.54 -0.32 1.93
N TYR A 55 9.64 -1.51 1.34
CA TYR A 55 9.18 -2.74 1.98
C TYR A 55 10.32 -3.75 2.02
N TYR A 56 10.57 -4.30 3.19
CA TYR A 56 11.61 -5.27 3.46
C TYR A 56 10.99 -6.59 3.89
N ASP A 57 11.57 -7.72 3.49
CA ASP A 57 11.24 -8.98 4.14
C ASP A 57 11.72 -8.98 5.60
N PHE A 58 11.30 -9.96 6.39
CA PHE A 58 11.71 -10.04 7.79
C PHE A 58 13.21 -10.32 7.98
N SER A 59 13.93 -10.72 6.93
CA SER A 59 15.39 -10.90 6.95
C SER A 59 16.17 -9.62 6.60
N GLY A 60 15.46 -8.52 6.24
CA GLY A 60 16.03 -7.22 5.91
C GLY A 60 16.35 -7.03 4.43
N ASN A 61 15.92 -7.93 3.54
CA ASN A 61 16.09 -7.74 2.10
C ASN A 61 15.03 -6.76 1.59
N LEU A 62 15.46 -5.80 0.77
CA LEU A 62 14.55 -4.87 0.10
C LEU A 62 13.71 -5.62 -0.95
N LEU A 63 12.40 -5.55 -0.81
CA LEU A 63 11.44 -6.17 -1.73
C LEU A 63 10.86 -5.16 -2.71
N PHE A 64 10.64 -3.92 -2.24
CA PHE A 64 9.92 -2.91 -2.99
C PHE A 64 10.35 -1.51 -2.57
N GLU A 65 10.43 -0.59 -3.54
CA GLU A 65 10.64 0.84 -3.31
C GLU A 65 9.73 1.68 -4.21
N LEU A 66 9.23 2.77 -3.67
CA LEU A 66 8.47 3.81 -4.37
C LEU A 66 9.11 5.18 -4.09
N HIS A 67 9.31 5.96 -5.13
CA HIS A 67 9.66 7.37 -5.07
C HIS A 67 8.51 8.21 -5.64
N LYS A 68 7.70 8.84 -4.78
CA LYS A 68 6.47 9.54 -5.19
C LYS A 68 6.74 10.75 -6.10
N MET A 69 7.85 11.46 -5.88
CA MET A 69 8.18 12.67 -6.64
C MET A 69 8.32 12.42 -8.15
N ASN A 70 8.91 11.31 -8.55
CA ASN A 70 9.10 10.94 -9.95
C ASN A 70 8.23 9.76 -10.39
N GLY A 71 7.43 9.19 -9.46
CA GLY A 71 6.55 8.07 -9.69
C GLY A 71 7.26 6.74 -9.96
N GLU A 72 8.57 6.65 -9.66
CA GLU A 72 9.35 5.43 -9.89
C GLU A 72 9.00 4.37 -8.84
N ILE A 73 8.63 3.20 -9.32
CA ILE A 73 8.37 2.00 -8.52
C ILE A 73 9.35 0.92 -8.96
N LYS A 74 10.02 0.27 -8.00
CA LYS A 74 10.87 -0.90 -8.24
C LYS A 74 10.54 -2.00 -7.25
N TRP A 75 10.59 -3.23 -7.71
CA TRP A 75 10.44 -4.40 -6.84
C TRP A 75 11.21 -5.60 -7.34
N CYS A 76 11.53 -6.51 -6.44
CA CYS A 76 12.18 -7.77 -6.76
C CYS A 76 11.16 -8.91 -6.63
N TYR A 77 11.06 -9.74 -7.66
CA TYR A 77 10.24 -10.93 -7.64
C TYR A 77 10.96 -12.10 -8.33
N ASN A 78 11.06 -13.24 -7.63
CA ASN A 78 11.81 -14.42 -8.10
C ASN A 78 13.25 -14.14 -8.54
N GLY A 79 13.93 -13.17 -7.91
CA GLY A 79 15.31 -12.78 -8.22
C GLY A 79 15.45 -11.83 -9.41
N GLU A 80 14.35 -11.42 -10.02
CA GLU A 80 14.31 -10.42 -11.09
C GLU A 80 13.87 -9.06 -10.57
N LEU A 81 14.48 -7.99 -11.11
CA LEU A 81 14.14 -6.61 -10.80
C LEU A 81 13.15 -6.06 -11.82
N PHE A 82 12.00 -5.62 -11.35
CA PHE A 82 10.97 -4.95 -12.15
C PHE A 82 10.91 -3.46 -11.86
N LYS A 83 10.49 -2.69 -12.85
CA LYS A 83 10.30 -1.24 -12.75
C LYS A 83 9.01 -0.80 -13.42
N ARG A 84 8.36 0.21 -12.84
CA ARG A 84 7.23 0.92 -13.42
C ARG A 84 7.31 2.40 -13.05
N THR A 85 6.79 3.27 -13.92
CA THR A 85 6.63 4.68 -13.59
C THR A 85 5.16 5.04 -13.69
N VAL A 86 4.61 5.60 -12.62
CA VAL A 86 3.25 6.12 -12.53
C VAL A 86 3.31 7.48 -11.84
N LEU A 87 2.86 8.51 -12.51
CA LEU A 87 2.87 9.86 -11.93
C LEU A 87 1.72 10.06 -10.96
N ASN A 88 1.91 10.98 -10.00
CA ASN A 88 0.88 11.39 -9.04
C ASN A 88 0.33 10.24 -8.19
N ILE A 89 1.20 9.33 -7.75
CA ILE A 89 0.79 8.22 -6.87
C ILE A 89 0.32 8.79 -5.52
N GLU A 90 -0.93 8.49 -5.18
CA GLU A 90 -1.56 8.85 -3.91
C GLU A 90 -1.41 7.73 -2.87
N ASN A 91 -1.67 6.48 -3.29
CA ASN A 91 -1.59 5.33 -2.41
C ASN A 91 -1.06 4.10 -3.16
N ILE A 92 -0.39 3.21 -2.45
CA ILE A 92 0.10 1.95 -3.01
C ILE A 92 -0.06 0.81 -2.01
N GLY A 93 -0.42 -0.37 -2.52
CA GLY A 93 -0.45 -1.62 -1.77
C GLY A 93 0.46 -2.65 -2.45
N PHE A 94 1.46 -3.12 -1.74
CA PHE A 94 2.34 -4.20 -2.18
C PHE A 94 1.97 -5.48 -1.46
N TYR A 95 1.17 -6.34 -2.09
CA TYR A 95 0.54 -7.53 -1.50
C TYR A 95 1.19 -8.81 -2.02
N THR A 96 2.28 -9.22 -1.40
CA THR A 96 3.09 -10.37 -1.82
C THR A 96 2.33 -11.69 -1.76
N ASN A 97 1.47 -11.87 -0.75
CA ASN A 97 0.63 -13.06 -0.60
C ASN A 97 -0.47 -13.19 -1.66
N LYS A 98 -0.92 -12.06 -2.22
CA LYS A 98 -1.89 -11.99 -3.33
C LYS A 98 -1.23 -11.84 -4.69
N ARG A 99 0.11 -11.65 -4.71
CA ARG A 99 0.96 -11.47 -5.90
C ARG A 99 0.55 -10.29 -6.77
N ILE A 100 0.14 -9.17 -6.15
CA ILE A 100 -0.23 -7.95 -6.86
C ILE A 100 0.38 -6.70 -6.23
N ILE A 101 0.48 -5.67 -7.05
CA ILE A 101 0.71 -4.29 -6.65
C ILE A 101 -0.52 -3.49 -7.05
N LEU A 102 -1.19 -2.89 -6.08
CA LEU A 102 -2.36 -2.03 -6.29
C LEU A 102 -1.89 -0.57 -6.21
N ILE A 103 -2.17 0.21 -7.24
CA ILE A 103 -1.66 1.58 -7.40
C ILE A 103 -2.84 2.52 -7.56
N MET A 104 -2.93 3.51 -6.67
CA MET A 104 -3.86 4.64 -6.79
C MET A 104 -3.08 5.89 -7.20
N TYR A 105 -3.58 6.60 -8.18
CA TYR A 105 -2.96 7.81 -8.71
C TYR A 105 -4.02 8.89 -8.96
N LYS A 106 -3.56 10.14 -8.96
CA LYS A 106 -4.41 11.30 -9.25
C LYS A 106 -4.37 11.62 -10.73
N ALA A 107 -5.52 11.42 -11.39
CA ALA A 107 -5.82 12.01 -12.71
C ALA A 107 -6.69 13.26 -12.50
N ASN A 108 -7.92 13.31 -13.00
CA ASN A 108 -8.91 14.32 -12.56
C ASN A 108 -9.42 13.99 -11.16
N GLU A 109 -9.64 12.72 -10.90
CA GLU A 109 -10.01 12.12 -9.61
C GLU A 109 -9.01 11.02 -9.26
N ASN A 110 -9.14 10.41 -8.07
CA ASN A 110 -8.37 9.23 -7.74
C ASN A 110 -8.87 8.05 -8.55
N GLU A 111 -7.94 7.43 -9.26
CA GLU A 111 -8.13 6.21 -10.03
C GLU A 111 -7.17 5.14 -9.52
N ALA A 112 -7.45 3.88 -9.73
CA ALA A 112 -6.58 2.80 -9.33
C ALA A 112 -6.59 1.65 -10.33
N PHE A 113 -5.46 0.99 -10.44
CA PHE A 113 -5.29 -0.25 -11.18
C PHE A 113 -4.33 -1.17 -10.42
N PHE A 114 -4.28 -2.43 -10.82
CA PHE A 114 -3.30 -3.35 -10.26
C PHE A 114 -2.58 -4.17 -11.33
N VAL A 115 -1.37 -4.53 -10.99
CA VAL A 115 -0.48 -5.35 -11.79
C VAL A 115 -0.07 -6.58 -10.99
N ASP A 116 0.31 -7.65 -11.68
CA ASP A 116 0.96 -8.77 -11.03
C ASP A 116 2.43 -8.46 -10.68
N LEU A 117 3.08 -9.36 -9.93
CA LEU A 117 4.49 -9.16 -9.56
C LEU A 117 5.48 -9.36 -10.72
N LYS A 118 5.02 -9.74 -11.91
CA LYS A 118 5.80 -9.73 -13.17
C LYS A 118 5.59 -8.46 -13.99
N ASN A 119 4.87 -7.46 -13.43
CA ASN A 119 4.57 -6.19 -14.08
C ASN A 119 3.52 -6.28 -15.20
N GLU A 120 2.76 -7.36 -15.28
CA GLU A 120 1.64 -7.46 -16.22
C GLU A 120 0.42 -6.72 -15.66
N PHE A 121 -0.20 -5.88 -16.49
CA PHE A 121 -1.45 -5.23 -16.14
C PHE A 121 -2.55 -6.30 -15.98
N LEU A 122 -3.29 -6.22 -14.87
CA LEU A 122 -4.41 -7.12 -14.62
C LEU A 122 -5.75 -6.41 -14.88
N HIS A 123 -6.11 -5.47 -14.01
CA HIS A 123 -7.39 -4.77 -14.09
C HIS A 123 -7.28 -3.32 -13.58
N GLU A 124 -8.18 -2.47 -14.05
CA GLU A 124 -8.53 -1.23 -13.36
C GLU A 124 -9.50 -1.54 -12.22
N VAL A 125 -9.53 -0.66 -11.22
CA VAL A 125 -10.51 -0.74 -10.14
C VAL A 125 -11.78 -0.02 -10.59
N ASN A 126 -12.89 -0.75 -10.66
CA ASN A 126 -14.19 -0.20 -11.03
C ASN A 126 -14.78 0.61 -9.88
N LYS A 127 -14.52 1.93 -9.89
CA LYS A 127 -14.92 2.85 -8.84
C LYS A 127 -16.46 2.84 -8.65
N PRO A 128 -16.97 2.70 -7.40
CA PRO A 128 -18.41 2.75 -7.15
C PRO A 128 -18.99 4.13 -7.51
N LYS A 129 -20.18 4.16 -8.08
CA LYS A 129 -20.85 5.41 -8.44
C LYS A 129 -21.14 6.26 -7.19
N GLY A 130 -20.79 7.55 -7.25
CA GLY A 130 -20.96 8.48 -6.15
C GLY A 130 -19.88 8.39 -5.07
N PHE A 131 -18.79 7.67 -5.34
CA PHE A 131 -17.67 7.53 -4.40
C PHE A 131 -16.33 7.93 -5.04
N GLN A 132 -15.42 8.43 -4.18
CA GLN A 132 -14.03 8.72 -4.51
C GLN A 132 -13.12 7.76 -3.75
N LEU A 133 -12.12 7.18 -4.43
CA LEU A 133 -11.13 6.32 -3.79
C LEU A 133 -10.31 7.14 -2.80
N ALA A 134 -10.11 6.63 -1.58
CA ALA A 134 -9.35 7.28 -0.53
C ALA A 134 -8.05 6.55 -0.19
N TYR A 135 -8.11 5.29 0.18
CA TYR A 135 -6.93 4.48 0.48
C TYR A 135 -7.26 2.97 0.45
N PHE A 136 -6.22 2.16 0.56
CA PHE A 136 -6.33 0.70 0.60
C PHE A 136 -6.06 0.17 2.00
N GLU A 137 -6.79 -0.87 2.37
CA GLU A 137 -6.54 -1.67 3.56
C GLU A 137 -6.48 -3.15 3.19
N GLU A 138 -5.75 -3.93 3.95
CA GLU A 138 -5.73 -5.37 3.77
C GLU A 138 -6.20 -6.08 5.04
N THR A 139 -7.06 -7.05 4.84
CA THR A 139 -7.40 -8.05 5.84
C THR A 139 -6.78 -9.39 5.44
N LYS A 140 -6.84 -10.37 6.33
CA LYS A 140 -6.31 -11.71 6.04
C LYS A 140 -6.84 -12.29 4.71
N ASN A 141 -8.10 -12.01 4.39
CA ASN A 141 -8.76 -12.62 3.23
C ASN A 141 -8.93 -11.66 2.05
N ASN A 142 -9.14 -10.37 2.32
CA ASN A 142 -9.58 -9.39 1.34
C ASN A 142 -8.66 -8.18 1.27
N ILE A 143 -8.64 -7.54 0.12
CA ILE A 143 -8.23 -6.14 -0.02
C ILE A 143 -9.49 -5.30 0.06
N LEU A 144 -9.45 -4.29 0.90
CA LEU A 144 -10.50 -3.31 1.04
C LEU A 144 -10.06 -2.00 0.38
N ILE A 145 -10.98 -1.38 -0.32
CA ILE A 145 -10.83 -0.03 -0.82
C ILE A 145 -11.75 0.86 -0.01
N VAL A 146 -11.16 1.81 0.71
CA VAL A 146 -11.93 2.82 1.43
C VAL A 146 -12.25 3.94 0.46
N CYS A 147 -13.52 4.31 0.40
CA CYS A 147 -14.03 5.36 -0.47
C CYS A 147 -14.79 6.41 0.32
N ASN A 148 -14.68 7.67 -0.09
CA ASN A 148 -15.49 8.78 0.40
C ASN A 148 -16.72 8.94 -0.49
N GLY A 149 -17.91 8.91 0.10
CA GLY A 149 -19.16 9.14 -0.59
C GLY A 149 -19.42 10.63 -0.85
N ASP A 150 -20.22 10.91 -1.87
CA ASP A 150 -20.79 12.23 -2.09
C ASP A 150 -21.95 12.52 -1.11
N ALA A 151 -22.64 13.64 -1.29
CA ALA A 151 -23.74 14.04 -0.42
C ALA A 151 -24.91 13.03 -0.40
N GLU A 152 -25.12 12.27 -1.48
CA GLU A 152 -26.17 11.25 -1.56
C GLU A 152 -25.77 9.96 -0.83
N ASN A 153 -24.47 9.73 -0.67
CA ASN A 153 -23.89 8.57 -0.02
C ASN A 153 -23.43 8.84 1.44
N THR A 154 -23.70 10.03 1.96
CA THR A 154 -23.48 10.40 3.36
C THR A 154 -24.66 9.94 4.22
N ASP A 155 -24.40 9.26 5.33
CA ASP A 155 -25.46 8.81 6.24
C ASP A 155 -26.02 9.96 7.10
N LYS A 156 -27.11 9.68 7.83
CA LYS A 156 -27.76 10.66 8.72
C LYS A 156 -26.88 11.18 9.87
N PHE A 157 -25.72 10.59 10.11
CA PHE A 157 -24.74 11.00 11.11
C PHE A 157 -23.55 11.75 10.49
N GLY A 158 -23.57 12.03 9.19
CA GLY A 158 -22.52 12.71 8.47
C GLY A 158 -21.33 11.80 8.10
N ARG A 159 -21.48 10.46 8.14
CA ARG A 159 -20.42 9.51 7.77
C ARG A 159 -20.56 9.18 6.31
N ASP A 160 -19.50 9.41 5.55
CA ASP A 160 -19.41 9.23 4.10
C ASP A 160 -18.41 8.15 3.69
N GLN A 161 -17.58 7.67 4.64
CA GLN A 161 -16.59 6.64 4.34
C GLN A 161 -17.19 5.24 4.38
N LYS A 162 -16.95 4.49 3.31
CA LYS A 162 -17.35 3.09 3.18
C LYS A 162 -16.19 2.22 2.72
N ASN A 163 -16.22 0.97 3.17
CA ASN A 163 -15.33 -0.10 2.76
C ASN A 163 -15.95 -0.89 1.61
N PHE A 164 -15.15 -1.16 0.59
CA PHE A 164 -15.50 -2.03 -0.53
C PHE A 164 -14.48 -3.17 -0.63
N ILE A 165 -14.95 -4.40 -0.79
CA ILE A 165 -14.07 -5.54 -1.08
C ILE A 165 -13.72 -5.50 -2.55
N LEU A 166 -12.41 -5.57 -2.87
CA LEU A 166 -11.92 -5.69 -4.24
C LEU A 166 -11.88 -7.17 -4.66
N ASP A 167 -12.54 -7.47 -5.77
CA ASP A 167 -12.31 -8.72 -6.50
C ASP A 167 -11.08 -8.56 -7.41
N ILE A 168 -9.98 -9.19 -7.03
CA ILE A 168 -8.72 -9.12 -7.79
C ILE A 168 -8.74 -9.87 -9.12
N SER A 169 -9.77 -10.67 -9.40
CA SER A 169 -9.92 -11.36 -10.68
C SER A 169 -10.64 -10.53 -11.75
N THR A 170 -11.36 -9.49 -11.34
CA THR A 170 -12.19 -8.69 -12.26
C THR A 170 -11.99 -7.17 -12.13
N GLY A 171 -11.43 -6.69 -11.00
CA GLY A 171 -11.37 -5.27 -10.68
C GLY A 171 -12.68 -4.69 -10.12
N GLU A 172 -13.72 -5.51 -10.00
CA GLU A 172 -15.00 -5.11 -9.42
C GLU A 172 -14.87 -4.90 -7.91
N VAL A 173 -15.73 -4.03 -7.37
CA VAL A 173 -15.79 -3.77 -5.94
C VAL A 173 -17.20 -3.98 -5.40
N GLN A 174 -17.30 -4.57 -4.22
CA GLN A 174 -18.55 -4.83 -3.52
C GLN A 174 -18.58 -4.11 -2.17
N GLU A 175 -19.65 -3.37 -1.88
CA GLU A 175 -19.81 -2.67 -0.60
C GLU A 175 -19.74 -3.67 0.58
N ASN A 176 -18.94 -3.31 1.58
CA ASN A 176 -18.70 -4.12 2.79
C ASN A 176 -19.08 -3.38 4.09
N GLY A 177 -19.70 -2.21 3.99
CA GLY A 177 -20.17 -1.43 5.13
C GLY A 177 -19.36 -0.15 5.39
N ILE A 178 -19.60 0.44 6.57
CA ILE A 178 -18.98 1.71 6.97
C ILE A 178 -17.53 1.50 7.36
N ALA A 179 -16.64 2.38 6.90
CA ALA A 179 -15.26 2.47 7.39
C ALA A 179 -15.23 3.19 8.76
N TYR A 180 -14.37 2.70 9.69
CA TYR A 180 -14.22 3.26 11.03
C TYR A 180 -12.80 3.75 11.26
#